data_89832c2d003c4abcb84aa6a4193e901f
#
_entry.id   89832c2d003c4abcb84aa6a4193e901f
#
_cell.length_a   1.000
_cell.length_b   1.000
_cell.length_c   1.000
_cell.angle_alpha   90.00
_cell.angle_beta   90.00
_cell.angle_gamma   90.00
#
_symmetry.space_group_name_H-M   'P 1'
#
loop_
_entity.id
_entity.type
_entity.pdbx_description
1 polymer ?
#
loop_
_entity_poly.entity_id
_entity_poly.type
_entity_poly.pdbx_seq_one_letter_code
_entity_poly.pdbx_strand_id
1 'polypeptide(L)'
;DKAVRKQLQIEHAATLSPRAKKLKLADKIANVIDVLREAPEGWSLDRRLDYTDHAHAVFNKIKGQNRKLDRQFSELYTRRHELIM
;
A
#
# COMPACT_ATOMS: atom_id res chain seq x y z
N ASP A 1 4.87 19.93 -2.98
CA ASP A 1 3.46 19.55 -3.05
C ASP A 1 3.28 18.07 -2.74
N LYS A 2 2.34 17.79 -1.85
CA LYS A 2 2.07 16.44 -1.36
C LYS A 2 1.60 15.49 -2.48
N ALA A 3 0.75 15.99 -3.37
CA ALA A 3 0.23 15.21 -4.50
C ALA A 3 1.35 14.85 -5.48
N VAL A 4 2.25 15.79 -5.75
CA VAL A 4 3.41 15.55 -6.63
C VAL A 4 4.35 14.52 -6.00
N ARG A 5 4.60 14.62 -4.70
CA ARG A 5 5.46 13.65 -3.99
C ARG A 5 4.89 12.23 -4.04
N LYS A 6 3.57 12.09 -3.85
CA LYS A 6 2.90 10.79 -3.94
C LYS A 6 3.01 10.21 -5.36
N GLN A 7 2.81 11.05 -6.37
CA GLN A 7 2.91 10.61 -7.76
C GLN A 7 4.33 10.18 -8.10
N LEU A 8 5.34 10.90 -7.62
CA LEU A 8 6.74 10.51 -7.81
C LEU A 8 7.07 9.19 -7.14
N GLN A 9 6.51 8.92 -5.96
CA GLN A 9 6.68 7.63 -5.29
C GLN A 9 6.10 6.48 -6.11
N ILE A 10 4.93 6.69 -6.72
CA ILE A 10 4.30 5.69 -7.57
C ILE A 10 5.16 5.42 -8.81
N GLU A 11 5.61 6.46 -9.48
CA GLU A 11 6.45 6.33 -10.68
C GLU A 11 7.79 5.68 -10.37
N HIS A 12 8.42 6.08 -9.26
CA HIS A 12 9.70 5.52 -8.84
C HIS A 12 9.58 4.01 -8.54
N ALA A 13 8.46 3.60 -7.95
CA ALA A 13 8.24 2.19 -7.63
C ALA A 13 8.34 1.29 -8.87
N ALA A 14 7.89 1.79 -10.03
CA ALA A 14 7.95 1.02 -11.27
C ALA A 14 9.38 0.76 -11.74
N THR A 15 10.35 1.57 -11.32
CA THR A 15 11.76 1.45 -11.73
C THR A 15 12.59 0.53 -10.84
N LEU A 16 12.02 0.04 -9.74
CA LEU A 16 12.74 -0.82 -8.81
C LEU A 16 13.06 -2.18 -9.42
N SER A 17 14.15 -2.80 -8.94
CA SER A 17 14.49 -4.17 -9.32
C SER A 17 13.40 -5.14 -8.84
N PRO A 18 13.30 -6.35 -9.43
CA PRO A 18 12.34 -7.35 -8.95
C PRO A 18 12.45 -7.63 -7.45
N ARG A 19 13.67 -7.75 -6.93
CA ARG A 19 13.90 -7.97 -5.51
C ARG A 19 13.42 -6.80 -4.66
N ALA A 20 13.73 -5.58 -5.08
CA ALA A 20 13.30 -4.38 -4.37
C ALA A 20 11.78 -4.22 -4.40
N LYS A 21 11.13 -4.57 -5.52
CA LYS A 21 9.66 -4.56 -5.62
C LYS A 21 9.03 -5.52 -4.62
N LYS A 22 9.60 -6.73 -4.49
CA LYS A 22 9.11 -7.73 -3.55
C LYS A 22 9.22 -7.25 -2.10
N LEU A 23 10.37 -6.68 -1.73
CA LEU A 23 10.58 -6.14 -0.39
C LEU A 23 9.63 -4.98 -0.10
N LYS A 24 9.44 -4.10 -1.08
CA LYS A 24 8.52 -2.97 -0.94
C LYS A 24 7.08 -3.45 -0.76
N LEU A 25 6.69 -4.49 -1.46
CA LEU A 25 5.33 -5.05 -1.33
C LEU A 25 5.12 -5.63 0.08
N ALA A 26 6.08 -6.38 0.60
CA ALA A 26 6.01 -6.91 1.97
C ALA A 26 5.86 -5.76 2.98
N ASP A 27 6.61 -4.69 2.80
CA ASP A 27 6.53 -3.50 3.65
C ASP A 27 5.15 -2.83 3.55
N LYS A 28 4.61 -2.68 2.34
CA LYS A 28 3.29 -2.10 2.13
C LYS A 28 2.18 -2.93 2.78
N ILE A 29 2.28 -4.25 2.72
CA ILE A 29 1.31 -5.13 3.39
C ILE A 29 1.31 -4.85 4.89
N ALA A 30 2.48 -4.82 5.52
CA ALA A 30 2.60 -4.53 6.95
C ALA A 30 2.04 -3.15 7.30
N ASN A 31 2.38 -2.14 6.51
CA ASN A 31 1.92 -0.77 6.74
C ASN A 31 0.41 -0.62 6.58
N VAL A 32 -0.19 -1.28 5.59
CA VAL A 32 -1.64 -1.25 5.38
C VAL A 32 -2.35 -1.93 6.55
N ILE A 33 -1.84 -3.07 7.02
CA ILE A 33 -2.40 -3.74 8.19
C ILE A 33 -2.41 -2.79 9.39
N ASP A 34 -1.28 -2.13 9.66
CA ASP A 34 -1.16 -1.21 10.77
C ASP A 34 -2.14 -0.04 10.66
N VAL A 35 -2.26 0.55 9.49
CA VAL A 35 -3.18 1.67 9.26
C VAL A 35 -4.64 1.24 9.42
N LEU A 36 -4.99 0.02 9.01
CA LEU A 36 -6.36 -0.47 9.14
C LEU A 36 -6.70 -0.83 10.59
N ARG A 37 -5.75 -1.36 11.34
CA ARG A 37 -5.99 -1.85 12.71
C ARG A 37 -5.74 -0.80 13.77
N GLU A 38 -4.67 -0.04 13.65
CA GLU A 38 -4.21 0.88 14.70
C GLU A 38 -3.48 2.07 14.06
N ALA A 39 -4.25 2.94 13.42
CA ALA A 39 -3.70 4.12 12.77
C ALA A 39 -3.05 5.07 13.78
N PRO A 40 -2.09 5.88 13.33
CA PRO A 40 -1.54 6.94 14.18
C PRO A 40 -2.64 7.84 14.74
N GLU A 41 -2.43 8.32 15.96
CA GLU A 41 -3.37 9.20 16.62
C GLU A 41 -3.66 10.44 15.76
N GLY A 42 -4.93 10.82 15.70
CA GLY A 42 -5.35 11.98 14.94
C GLY A 42 -5.65 11.72 13.46
N TRP A 43 -5.44 10.49 12.97
CA TRP A 43 -5.81 10.16 11.59
C TRP A 43 -7.31 9.92 11.47
N SER A 44 -7.96 10.68 10.59
CA SER A 44 -9.37 10.46 10.26
C SER A 44 -9.56 9.15 9.49
N LEU A 45 -10.80 8.67 9.44
CA LEU A 45 -11.15 7.51 8.62
C LEU A 45 -10.78 7.75 7.16
N ASP A 46 -11.09 8.91 6.61
CA ASP A 46 -10.77 9.25 5.23
C ASP A 46 -9.28 9.21 4.97
N ARG A 47 -8.47 9.71 5.89
CA ARG A 47 -7.01 9.68 5.76
C ARG A 47 -6.48 8.25 5.75
N ARG A 48 -7.06 7.39 6.57
CA ARG A 48 -6.67 5.97 6.62
C ARG A 48 -7.00 5.26 5.31
N LEU A 49 -8.19 5.51 4.77
CA LEU A 49 -8.59 4.93 3.48
C LEU A 49 -7.77 5.50 2.32
N ASP A 50 -7.47 6.79 2.33
CA ASP A 50 -6.59 7.41 1.33
C ASP A 50 -5.20 6.77 1.33
N TYR A 51 -4.69 6.42 2.52
CA TYR A 51 -3.42 5.70 2.61
C TYR A 51 -3.47 4.35 1.90
N THR A 52 -4.57 3.60 2.07
CA THR A 52 -4.72 2.31 1.38
C THR A 52 -4.83 2.48 -0.13
N ASP A 53 -5.48 3.54 -0.61
CA ASP A 53 -5.57 3.83 -2.04
C ASP A 53 -4.21 4.18 -2.63
N HIS A 54 -3.40 4.97 -1.93
CA HIS A 54 -2.04 5.27 -2.35
C HIS A 54 -1.19 4.00 -2.38
N ALA A 55 -1.29 3.16 -1.35
CA ALA A 55 -0.58 1.89 -1.30
C ALA A 55 -0.98 0.99 -2.48
N HIS A 56 -2.25 0.99 -2.86
CA HIS A 56 -2.73 0.23 -4.01
C HIS A 56 -2.14 0.75 -5.33
N ALA A 57 -2.03 2.06 -5.50
CA ALA A 57 -1.39 2.64 -6.67
C ALA A 57 0.07 2.22 -6.78
N VAL A 58 0.80 2.19 -5.65
CA VAL A 58 2.18 1.68 -5.61
C VAL A 58 2.20 0.19 -5.93
N PHE A 59 1.29 -0.59 -5.34
CA PHE A 59 1.17 -2.03 -5.60
C PHE A 59 1.05 -2.34 -7.09
N ASN A 60 0.26 -1.57 -7.82
CA ASN A 60 0.08 -1.79 -9.27
C ASN A 60 1.39 -1.64 -10.05
N LYS A 61 2.39 -0.95 -9.51
CA LYS A 61 3.71 -0.79 -10.13
C LYS A 61 4.72 -1.83 -9.71
N ILE A 62 4.46 -2.54 -8.60
CA ILE A 62 5.43 -3.51 -8.04
C ILE A 62 4.95 -4.95 -8.03
N LYS A 63 3.68 -5.20 -8.33
CA LYS A 63 3.11 -6.56 -8.35
C LYS A 63 3.76 -7.43 -9.43
N GLY A 64 3.56 -8.73 -9.30
CA GLY A 64 4.06 -9.70 -10.29
C GLY A 64 5.35 -10.40 -9.88
N GLN A 65 5.95 -10.04 -8.74
CA GLN A 65 7.20 -10.64 -8.28
C GLN A 65 6.98 -11.82 -7.33
N ASN A 66 5.82 -11.89 -6.67
CA ASN A 66 5.51 -12.96 -5.73
C ASN A 66 4.00 -13.12 -5.63
N ARG A 67 3.49 -14.25 -6.13
CA ARG A 67 2.05 -14.50 -6.19
C ARG A 67 1.38 -14.43 -4.81
N LYS A 68 2.02 -14.98 -3.79
CA LYS A 68 1.48 -15.01 -2.43
C LYS A 68 1.33 -13.59 -1.85
N LEU A 69 2.35 -12.77 -2.02
CA LEU A 69 2.30 -11.38 -1.56
C LEU A 69 1.28 -10.56 -2.34
N ASP A 70 1.20 -10.76 -3.66
CA ASP A 70 0.20 -10.09 -4.49
C ASP A 70 -1.21 -10.42 -4.00
N ARG A 71 -1.47 -11.68 -3.69
CA ARG A 71 -2.77 -12.13 -3.18
C ARG A 71 -3.07 -11.51 -1.82
N GLN A 72 -2.09 -11.51 -0.92
CA GLN A 72 -2.25 -10.92 0.41
C GLN A 72 -2.64 -9.44 0.32
N PHE A 73 -1.92 -8.68 -0.51
CA PHE A 73 -2.24 -7.27 -0.68
C PHE A 73 -3.63 -7.07 -1.28
N SER A 74 -3.96 -7.81 -2.32
CA SER A 74 -5.26 -7.70 -3.00
C SER A 74 -6.41 -8.00 -2.04
N GLU A 75 -6.29 -9.01 -1.18
CA GLU A 75 -7.30 -9.33 -0.18
C GLU A 75 -7.45 -8.22 0.86
N LEU A 76 -6.33 -7.69 1.36
CA LEU A 76 -6.38 -6.57 2.31
C LEU A 76 -7.08 -5.36 1.70
N TYR A 77 -6.71 -5.00 0.49
CA TYR A 77 -7.30 -3.84 -0.17
C TYR A 77 -8.79 -4.02 -0.44
N THR A 78 -9.18 -5.19 -0.96
CA THR A 78 -10.57 -5.50 -1.26
C THR A 78 -11.43 -5.47 0.01
N ARG A 79 -10.87 -5.94 1.14
CA ARG A 79 -11.59 -6.03 2.42
C ARG A 79 -11.32 -4.85 3.36
N ARG A 80 -10.69 -3.79 2.88
CA ARG A 80 -10.29 -2.68 3.76
C ARG A 80 -11.44 -2.06 4.56
N HIS A 81 -12.63 -1.97 3.98
CA HIS A 81 -13.81 -1.42 4.68
C HIS A 81 -14.31 -2.33 5.80
N GLU A 82 -14.10 -3.64 5.69
CA GLU A 82 -14.44 -4.60 6.73
C GLU A 82 -13.39 -4.64 7.83
N LEU A 83 -12.12 -4.48 7.46
CA LEU A 83 -10.99 -4.68 8.37
C LEU A 83 -10.64 -3.42 9.17
N ILE A 84 -11.09 -2.26 8.73
CA ILE A 84 -10.75 -1.00 9.39
C ILE A 84 -11.45 -0.92 10.76
N MET A 85 -10.66 -0.59 11.78
CA MET A 85 -11.13 -0.61 13.17
C MET A 85 -11.14 0.79 13.77
#